data_2599b5cb8aebdabc3b4cef6c5696660a
#
_entry.id   2599b5cb8aebdabc3b4cef6c5696660a
#
_cell.length_a   1.000
_cell.length_b   1.000
_cell.length_c   1.000
_cell.angle_alpha   90.00
_cell.angle_beta   90.00
_cell.angle_gamma   90.00
#
_symmetry.space_group_name_H-M   'P 1'
#
loop_
_entity.id
_entity.type
_entity.pdbx_description
1 polymer ?
#
loop_
_entity_poly.entity_id
_entity_poly.type
_entity_poly.pdbx_seq_one_letter_code
_entity_poly.pdbx_strand_id
1 'polypeptide(L)'
;MRNLSQPLQTRWNPAILDRNRLFYALWTTFLFLILIWGVFWFNELYDLNWKKWGNHPKVWSDWTGVLTFPFLHGDLDHLWNNSATFFTLNGLLFYFYRSIALQTWIALFLSSGIGLWLFADGGNHIGASGLIYALAAFLFLSGIIRNSQLLLRVSLVVAFLYGGMVWWMLPLDSHISWEGHLAGAVSGVLLALLVRKKGPVSDATLFTEDTHDELLPAWWAEAHPNHPDVIAQRSALEVQSSDSGWSDIDYTLIPASPKKPKKTDS
;
A
#
# COMPACT_ATOMS: atom_id res chain seq x y z
N MET A 1 -30.72 8.12 4.37
CA MET A 1 -30.82 8.02 5.84
C MET A 1 -29.75 7.05 6.32
N ARG A 2 -28.69 7.52 6.94
CA ARG A 2 -27.68 6.64 7.59
C ARG A 2 -28.20 6.29 8.96
N ASN A 3 -28.27 5.01 9.24
CA ASN A 3 -28.74 4.48 10.53
C ASN A 3 -27.69 4.82 11.62
N LEU A 4 -27.96 5.86 12.40
CA LEU A 4 -27.10 6.37 13.47
C LEU A 4 -27.03 5.46 14.71
N SER A 5 -27.72 4.32 14.68
CA SER A 5 -27.76 3.35 15.78
C SER A 5 -26.70 2.23 15.70
N GLN A 6 -25.83 2.24 14.73
CA GLN A 6 -24.76 1.25 14.66
C GLN A 6 -23.55 1.73 15.45
N PRO A 7 -23.08 0.95 16.44
CA PRO A 7 -21.91 1.31 17.23
C PRO A 7 -20.69 1.52 16.31
N LEU A 8 -19.82 2.44 16.68
CA LEU A 8 -18.57 2.82 15.97
C LEU A 8 -17.68 1.63 15.59
N GLN A 9 -17.88 0.46 16.20
CA GLN A 9 -17.25 -0.80 15.82
C GLN A 9 -17.56 -1.24 14.37
N THR A 10 -18.64 -0.77 13.75
CA THR A 10 -18.95 -1.11 12.35
C THR A 10 -18.19 -0.25 11.34
N ARG A 11 -17.62 0.88 11.73
CA ARG A 11 -16.68 1.66 10.89
C ARG A 11 -15.35 0.92 10.69
N TRP A 12 -15.00 0.04 11.60
CA TRP A 12 -13.85 -0.84 11.55
C TRP A 12 -14.31 -2.29 11.35
N ASN A 13 -14.99 -2.59 10.26
CA ASN A 13 -15.09 -3.98 9.84
C ASN A 13 -13.85 -4.28 8.97
N PRO A 14 -12.74 -4.71 9.57
CA PRO A 14 -11.49 -4.99 8.87
C PRO A 14 -11.73 -5.97 7.74
N ALA A 15 -12.66 -6.91 7.91
CA ALA A 15 -12.92 -7.99 6.97
C ALA A 15 -13.38 -7.53 5.57
N ILE A 16 -14.16 -6.44 5.46
CA ILE A 16 -14.65 -5.97 4.14
C ILE A 16 -13.58 -5.16 3.42
N LEU A 17 -12.87 -4.29 4.15
CA LEU A 17 -11.77 -3.51 3.57
C LEU A 17 -10.64 -4.42 3.11
N ASP A 18 -10.37 -5.48 3.88
CA ASP A 18 -9.27 -6.40 3.67
C ASP A 18 -9.47 -7.31 2.46
N ARG A 19 -10.71 -7.79 2.22
CA ARG A 19 -10.97 -8.72 1.11
C ARG A 19 -10.68 -8.10 -0.26
N ASN A 20 -11.14 -6.87 -0.51
CA ASN A 20 -10.92 -6.20 -1.81
C ASN A 20 -9.47 -5.76 -1.99
N ARG A 21 -8.81 -5.33 -0.90
CA ARG A 21 -7.38 -5.00 -0.93
C ARG A 21 -6.54 -6.24 -1.18
N LEU A 22 -6.83 -7.33 -0.47
CA LEU A 22 -6.14 -8.60 -0.64
C LEU A 22 -6.31 -9.14 -2.06
N PHE A 23 -7.55 -9.15 -2.59
CA PHE A 23 -7.81 -9.59 -3.95
C PHE A 23 -7.01 -8.79 -4.97
N TYR A 24 -6.98 -7.46 -4.84
CA TYR A 24 -6.24 -6.60 -5.75
C TYR A 24 -4.72 -6.82 -5.65
N ALA A 25 -4.19 -6.96 -4.44
CA ALA A 25 -2.78 -7.25 -4.21
C ALA A 25 -2.37 -8.62 -4.77
N LEU A 26 -3.17 -9.65 -4.56
CA LEU A 26 -2.91 -10.98 -5.10
C LEU A 26 -3.02 -10.99 -6.62
N TRP A 27 -4.07 -10.38 -7.19
CA TRP A 27 -4.28 -10.36 -8.62
C TRP A 27 -3.10 -9.70 -9.37
N THR A 28 -2.67 -8.52 -8.93
CA THR A 28 -1.53 -7.82 -9.55
C THR A 28 -0.23 -8.60 -9.41
N THR A 29 -0.03 -9.26 -8.27
CA THR A 29 1.15 -10.09 -8.03
C THR A 29 1.15 -11.33 -8.92
N PHE A 30 0.05 -12.07 -8.96
CA PHE A 30 -0.06 -13.27 -9.80
C PHE A 30 0.04 -12.96 -11.28
N LEU A 31 -0.51 -11.85 -11.74
CA LEU A 31 -0.39 -11.43 -13.14
C LEU A 31 1.09 -11.28 -13.56
N PHE A 32 1.89 -10.63 -12.73
CA PHE A 32 3.33 -10.48 -13.00
C PHE A 32 4.06 -11.85 -12.92
N LEU A 33 3.74 -12.67 -11.92
CA LEU A 33 4.36 -13.99 -11.78
C LEU A 33 4.01 -14.90 -12.97
N ILE A 34 2.76 -14.95 -13.39
CA ILE A 34 2.34 -15.72 -14.57
C ILE A 34 3.13 -15.28 -15.80
N LEU A 35 3.35 -13.96 -15.95
CA LEU A 35 4.11 -13.43 -17.07
C LEU A 35 5.58 -13.89 -17.04
N ILE A 36 6.29 -13.75 -15.91
CA ILE A 36 7.70 -14.16 -15.82
C ILE A 36 7.89 -15.67 -15.97
N TRP A 37 6.98 -16.48 -15.39
CA TRP A 37 6.98 -17.93 -15.56
C TRP A 37 6.64 -18.33 -16.99
N GLY A 38 5.69 -17.65 -17.62
CA GLY A 38 5.33 -17.87 -19.02
C GLY A 38 6.49 -17.55 -19.97
N VAL A 39 7.16 -16.41 -19.78
CA VAL A 39 8.35 -16.03 -20.54
C VAL A 39 9.47 -17.04 -20.37
N PHE A 40 9.72 -17.48 -19.14
CA PHE A 40 10.76 -18.47 -18.84
C PHE A 40 10.50 -19.81 -19.56
N TRP A 41 9.30 -20.40 -19.34
CA TRP A 41 8.97 -21.67 -19.96
C TRP A 41 8.90 -21.62 -21.48
N PHE A 42 8.38 -20.52 -22.03
CA PHE A 42 8.32 -20.34 -23.48
C PHE A 42 9.73 -20.25 -24.08
N ASN A 43 10.65 -19.51 -23.42
CA ASN A 43 12.04 -19.44 -23.84
C ASN A 43 12.74 -20.81 -23.79
N GLU A 44 12.56 -21.58 -22.71
CA GLU A 44 13.20 -22.89 -22.54
C GLU A 44 12.61 -23.95 -23.49
N LEU A 45 11.28 -23.99 -23.68
CA LEU A 45 10.63 -24.99 -24.56
C LEU A 45 10.99 -24.82 -26.03
N TYR A 46 11.21 -23.60 -26.48
CA TYR A 46 11.47 -23.30 -27.90
C TYR A 46 12.94 -22.89 -28.16
N ASP A 47 13.81 -22.94 -27.17
CA ASP A 47 15.24 -22.58 -27.26
C ASP A 47 15.48 -21.21 -27.91
N LEU A 48 14.73 -20.19 -27.48
CA LEU A 48 14.68 -18.91 -28.18
C LEU A 48 15.81 -17.95 -27.84
N ASN A 49 16.62 -18.27 -26.83
CA ASN A 49 17.73 -17.43 -26.36
C ASN A 49 17.30 -15.95 -26.07
N TRP A 50 16.13 -15.77 -25.45
CA TRP A 50 15.63 -14.43 -25.08
C TRP A 50 16.47 -13.76 -23.99
N LYS A 51 17.30 -14.52 -23.25
CA LYS A 51 18.24 -13.97 -22.26
C LYS A 51 19.13 -12.86 -22.85
N LYS A 52 19.39 -12.86 -24.16
CA LYS A 52 20.12 -11.80 -24.88
C LYS A 52 19.43 -10.43 -24.85
N TRP A 53 18.13 -10.34 -24.52
CA TRP A 53 17.40 -9.08 -24.43
C TRP A 53 17.36 -8.52 -23.01
N GLY A 54 18.32 -8.89 -22.18
CA GLY A 54 18.54 -8.30 -20.88
C GLY A 54 18.98 -6.83 -20.95
N ASN A 55 19.21 -6.23 -19.82
CA ASN A 55 19.67 -4.86 -19.75
C ASN A 55 21.19 -4.81 -19.98
N HIS A 56 21.61 -4.18 -21.08
CA HIS A 56 23.01 -3.94 -21.42
C HIS A 56 23.38 -2.50 -21.07
N PRO A 57 24.10 -2.24 -19.97
CA PRO A 57 24.42 -0.90 -19.54
C PRO A 57 25.14 -0.07 -20.60
N LYS A 58 24.69 1.18 -20.75
CA LYS A 58 25.30 2.18 -21.67
C LYS A 58 25.26 1.82 -23.17
N VAL A 59 24.56 0.72 -23.56
CA VAL A 59 24.38 0.34 -24.97
C VAL A 59 23.08 0.89 -25.50
N TRP A 60 23.15 1.95 -26.30
CA TRP A 60 21.97 2.69 -26.79
C TRP A 60 21.08 1.87 -27.74
N SER A 61 21.66 0.95 -28.53
CA SER A 61 20.87 0.07 -29.39
C SER A 61 19.96 -0.87 -28.60
N ASP A 62 20.32 -1.17 -27.35
CA ASP A 62 19.68 -2.17 -26.50
C ASP A 62 18.90 -1.55 -25.33
N TRP A 63 18.51 -0.27 -25.47
CA TRP A 63 17.74 0.44 -24.41
C TRP A 63 16.46 -0.29 -24.02
N THR A 64 15.91 -1.13 -24.90
CA THR A 64 14.73 -1.96 -24.63
C THR A 64 14.94 -2.94 -23.47
N GLY A 65 16.21 -3.31 -23.21
CA GLY A 65 16.60 -4.12 -22.08
C GLY A 65 16.17 -3.53 -20.73
N VAL A 66 16.03 -2.20 -20.62
CA VAL A 66 15.48 -1.52 -19.45
C VAL A 66 14.05 -1.99 -19.13
N LEU A 67 13.29 -2.39 -20.13
CA LEU A 67 11.91 -2.86 -19.97
C LEU A 67 11.81 -4.40 -19.91
N THR A 68 12.72 -5.11 -20.53
CA THR A 68 12.61 -6.57 -20.70
C THR A 68 13.34 -7.36 -19.61
N PHE A 69 14.42 -6.81 -19.01
CA PHE A 69 15.27 -7.52 -18.06
C PHE A 69 14.54 -8.18 -16.89
N PRO A 70 13.48 -7.58 -16.28
CA PRO A 70 12.83 -8.19 -15.13
C PRO A 70 12.03 -9.45 -15.45
N PHE A 71 11.75 -9.67 -16.74
CA PHE A 71 10.99 -10.84 -17.21
C PHE A 71 11.89 -12.02 -17.57
N LEU A 72 13.20 -11.81 -17.69
CA LEU A 72 14.16 -12.81 -18.12
C LEU A 72 14.88 -13.43 -16.93
N HIS A 73 15.04 -14.76 -16.92
CA HIS A 73 15.70 -15.48 -15.83
C HIS A 73 16.68 -16.51 -16.39
N GLY A 74 17.80 -16.68 -15.67
CA GLY A 74 18.90 -17.56 -16.06
C GLY A 74 18.56 -19.04 -15.91
N ASP A 75 17.91 -19.38 -14.81
CA ASP A 75 17.58 -20.73 -14.37
C ASP A 75 16.35 -20.73 -13.44
N LEU A 76 15.92 -21.94 -13.06
CA LEU A 76 14.76 -22.13 -12.20
C LEU A 76 14.96 -21.61 -10.78
N ASP A 77 16.15 -21.76 -10.23
CA ASP A 77 16.45 -21.32 -8.86
C ASP A 77 16.39 -19.80 -8.79
N HIS A 78 16.94 -19.12 -9.80
CA HIS A 78 16.84 -17.66 -9.94
C HIS A 78 15.38 -17.21 -10.08
N LEU A 79 14.58 -17.86 -10.94
CA LEU A 79 13.17 -17.55 -11.12
C LEU A 79 12.37 -17.77 -9.84
N TRP A 80 12.59 -18.89 -9.13
CA TRP A 80 11.89 -19.23 -7.90
C TRP A 80 12.18 -18.23 -6.77
N ASN A 81 13.46 -17.94 -6.54
CA ASN A 81 13.88 -17.00 -5.50
C ASN A 81 13.30 -15.59 -5.74
N ASN A 82 13.31 -15.12 -7.00
CA ASN A 82 12.69 -13.86 -7.37
C ASN A 82 11.17 -13.91 -7.17
N SER A 83 10.52 -15.01 -7.55
CA SER A 83 9.07 -15.16 -7.42
C SER A 83 8.61 -15.10 -5.98
N ALA A 84 9.27 -15.82 -5.07
CA ALA A 84 8.91 -15.85 -3.66
C ALA A 84 9.06 -14.48 -2.99
N THR A 85 10.17 -13.80 -3.27
CA THR A 85 10.44 -12.46 -2.72
C THR A 85 9.50 -11.41 -3.32
N PHE A 86 9.31 -11.44 -4.64
CA PHE A 86 8.40 -10.54 -5.34
C PHE A 86 6.96 -10.71 -4.85
N PHE A 87 6.50 -11.95 -4.67
CA PHE A 87 5.15 -12.23 -4.16
C PHE A 87 4.86 -11.47 -2.87
N THR A 88 5.78 -11.56 -1.92
CA THR A 88 5.63 -10.89 -0.63
C THR A 88 5.69 -9.36 -0.76
N LEU A 89 6.75 -8.83 -1.38
CA LEU A 89 6.98 -7.38 -1.42
C LEU A 89 5.94 -6.66 -2.28
N ASN A 90 5.58 -7.23 -3.43
CA ASN A 90 4.55 -6.68 -4.29
C ASN A 90 3.18 -6.75 -3.62
N GLY A 91 2.86 -7.87 -2.96
CA GLY A 91 1.64 -8.01 -2.17
C GLY A 91 1.54 -6.93 -1.08
N LEU A 92 2.61 -6.70 -0.32
CA LEU A 92 2.66 -5.64 0.68
C LEU A 92 2.45 -4.24 0.08
N LEU A 93 3.08 -3.94 -1.07
CA LEU A 93 2.89 -2.65 -1.74
C LEU A 93 1.42 -2.44 -2.12
N PHE A 94 0.81 -3.38 -2.85
CA PHE A 94 -0.55 -3.22 -3.34
C PHE A 94 -1.61 -3.32 -2.25
N TYR A 95 -1.32 -3.98 -1.14
CA TYR A 95 -2.23 -4.07 0.00
C TYR A 95 -2.20 -2.79 0.87
N PHE A 96 -1.00 -2.34 1.27
CA PHE A 96 -0.86 -1.23 2.22
C PHE A 96 -0.77 0.15 1.56
N TYR A 97 -0.32 0.24 0.31
CA TYR A 97 -0.13 1.51 -0.40
C TYR A 97 -1.09 1.68 -1.59
N ARG A 98 -2.27 1.04 -1.53
CA ARG A 98 -3.22 0.93 -2.63
C ARG A 98 -3.42 2.21 -3.45
N SER A 99 -3.55 3.37 -2.81
CA SER A 99 -3.82 4.65 -3.47
C SER A 99 -2.70 5.14 -4.38
N ILE A 100 -1.46 4.69 -4.14
CA ILE A 100 -0.27 5.05 -4.93
C ILE A 100 0.46 3.83 -5.49
N ALA A 101 -0.02 2.61 -5.24
CA ALA A 101 0.71 1.38 -5.53
C ALA A 101 1.10 1.26 -7.00
N LEU A 102 0.17 1.45 -7.93
CA LEU A 102 0.46 1.30 -9.36
C LEU A 102 1.47 2.33 -9.85
N GLN A 103 1.31 3.59 -9.45
CA GLN A 103 2.24 4.66 -9.83
C GLN A 103 3.64 4.43 -9.24
N THR A 104 3.69 3.99 -7.98
CA THR A 104 4.92 3.61 -7.29
C THR A 104 5.59 2.43 -7.99
N TRP A 105 4.82 1.40 -8.31
CA TRP A 105 5.32 0.21 -8.98
C TRP A 105 5.93 0.55 -10.35
N ILE A 106 5.23 1.31 -11.18
CA ILE A 106 5.74 1.75 -12.49
C ILE A 106 7.01 2.58 -12.33
N ALA A 107 7.03 3.49 -11.37
CA ALA A 107 8.20 4.32 -11.11
C ALA A 107 9.41 3.48 -10.64
N LEU A 108 9.20 2.50 -9.75
CA LEU A 108 10.27 1.58 -9.30
C LEU A 108 10.76 0.68 -10.44
N PHE A 109 9.85 0.15 -11.25
CA PHE A 109 10.18 -0.66 -12.41
C PHE A 109 11.08 0.10 -13.40
N LEU A 110 10.68 1.30 -13.78
CA LEU A 110 11.43 2.12 -14.72
C LEU A 110 12.75 2.63 -14.12
N SER A 111 12.70 3.16 -12.89
CA SER A 111 13.90 3.75 -12.28
C SER A 111 14.98 2.72 -11.94
N SER A 112 14.60 1.50 -11.53
CA SER A 112 15.58 0.43 -11.31
C SER A 112 16.27 0.01 -12.59
N GLY A 113 15.52 -0.14 -13.70
CA GLY A 113 16.10 -0.50 -15.01
C GLY A 113 16.93 0.62 -15.62
N ILE A 114 16.48 1.87 -15.54
CA ILE A 114 17.23 3.05 -16.00
C ILE A 114 18.48 3.23 -15.14
N GLY A 115 18.37 3.10 -13.81
CA GLY A 115 19.50 3.20 -12.89
C GLY A 115 20.57 2.15 -13.20
N LEU A 116 20.16 0.89 -13.39
CA LEU A 116 21.08 -0.16 -13.82
C LEU A 116 21.76 0.19 -15.15
N TRP A 117 20.99 0.62 -16.15
CA TRP A 117 21.51 0.97 -17.46
C TRP A 117 22.52 2.13 -17.42
N LEU A 118 22.30 3.13 -16.55
CA LEU A 118 23.18 4.29 -16.43
C LEU A 118 24.47 4.00 -15.66
N PHE A 119 24.41 3.18 -14.60
CA PHE A 119 25.48 3.09 -13.61
C PHE A 119 26.30 1.81 -13.66
N ALA A 120 25.76 0.70 -14.18
CA ALA A 120 26.53 -0.54 -14.25
C ALA A 120 27.62 -0.50 -15.32
N ASP A 121 28.63 -1.34 -15.13
CA ASP A 121 29.79 -1.42 -16.02
C ASP A 121 29.76 -2.72 -16.87
N GLY A 122 28.94 -2.66 -17.94
CA GLY A 122 28.86 -3.78 -18.91
C GLY A 122 28.01 -4.96 -18.44
N GLY A 123 28.14 -6.08 -19.14
CA GLY A 123 27.35 -7.29 -18.86
C GLY A 123 25.97 -7.30 -19.47
N ASN A 124 25.29 -8.43 -19.31
CA ASN A 124 23.90 -8.61 -19.67
C ASN A 124 23.13 -8.94 -18.38
N HIS A 125 22.37 -8.01 -17.89
CA HIS A 125 21.65 -8.14 -16.62
C HIS A 125 20.22 -8.62 -16.88
N ILE A 126 19.83 -9.69 -16.20
CA ILE A 126 18.49 -10.31 -16.27
C ILE A 126 17.96 -10.60 -14.86
N GLY A 127 16.64 -10.70 -14.72
CA GLY A 127 15.96 -11.03 -13.47
C GLY A 127 15.20 -9.86 -12.86
N ALA A 128 14.17 -10.20 -12.10
CA ALA A 128 13.34 -9.21 -11.40
C ALA A 128 14.01 -8.61 -10.16
N SER A 129 15.22 -9.04 -9.82
CA SER A 129 15.88 -8.68 -8.56
C SER A 129 16.07 -7.17 -8.38
N GLY A 130 16.42 -6.41 -9.43
CA GLY A 130 16.50 -4.96 -9.34
C GLY A 130 15.20 -4.29 -8.88
N LEU A 131 14.06 -4.74 -9.42
CA LEU A 131 12.74 -4.30 -8.97
C LEU A 131 12.44 -4.77 -7.54
N ILE A 132 12.84 -5.98 -7.16
CA ILE A 132 12.66 -6.53 -5.81
C ILE A 132 13.41 -5.68 -4.79
N TYR A 133 14.65 -5.30 -5.07
CA TYR A 133 15.43 -4.40 -4.20
C TYR A 133 14.80 -3.01 -4.10
N ALA A 134 14.23 -2.51 -5.21
CA ALA A 134 13.51 -1.25 -5.21
C ALA A 134 12.24 -1.30 -4.34
N LEU A 135 11.47 -2.40 -4.44
CA LEU A 135 10.30 -2.63 -3.60
C LEU A 135 10.68 -2.75 -2.10
N ALA A 136 11.71 -3.54 -1.79
CA ALA A 136 12.17 -3.73 -0.41
C ALA A 136 12.62 -2.41 0.23
N ALA A 137 13.47 -1.64 -0.46
CA ALA A 137 13.97 -0.36 0.02
C ALA A 137 12.84 0.68 0.15
N PHE A 138 11.90 0.72 -0.80
CA PHE A 138 10.72 1.59 -0.74
C PHE A 138 9.86 1.26 0.48
N LEU A 139 9.45 0.01 0.66
CA LEU A 139 8.58 -0.41 1.76
C LEU A 139 9.26 -0.19 3.12
N PHE A 140 10.54 -0.51 3.22
CA PHE A 140 11.32 -0.31 4.45
C PHE A 140 11.37 1.16 4.83
N LEU A 141 11.89 2.03 3.97
CA LEU A 141 12.07 3.44 4.30
C LEU A 141 10.72 4.17 4.40
N SER A 142 9.81 3.91 3.48
CA SER A 142 8.48 4.56 3.47
C SER A 142 7.70 4.28 4.75
N GLY A 143 7.78 3.08 5.32
CA GLY A 143 7.09 2.76 6.57
C GLY A 143 7.69 3.48 7.78
N ILE A 144 9.01 3.71 7.79
CA ILE A 144 9.68 4.46 8.87
C ILE A 144 9.29 5.94 8.83
N ILE A 145 9.29 6.57 7.65
CA ILE A 145 9.16 8.03 7.53
C ILE A 145 7.71 8.54 7.55
N ARG A 146 6.70 7.66 7.50
CA ARG A 146 5.28 8.05 7.39
C ARG A 146 4.55 8.23 8.72
N ASN A 147 5.22 8.03 9.84
CA ASN A 147 4.63 8.15 11.17
C ASN A 147 3.32 7.34 11.36
N SER A 148 3.28 6.11 10.80
CA SER A 148 2.18 5.16 10.93
C SER A 148 2.68 3.88 11.57
N GLN A 149 2.07 3.47 12.67
CA GLN A 149 2.43 2.24 13.40
C GLN A 149 2.24 1.00 12.52
N LEU A 150 1.20 1.00 11.68
CA LEU A 150 0.95 -0.11 10.77
C LEU A 150 2.07 -0.22 9.72
N LEU A 151 2.46 0.90 9.10
CA LEU A 151 3.52 0.90 8.09
C LEU A 151 4.90 0.65 8.69
N LEU A 152 5.13 1.07 9.94
CA LEU A 152 6.35 0.72 10.68
C LEU A 152 6.44 -0.79 10.90
N ARG A 153 5.33 -1.47 11.24
CA ARG A 153 5.30 -2.94 11.34
C ARG A 153 5.63 -3.60 10.01
N VAL A 154 5.12 -3.07 8.89
CA VAL A 154 5.47 -3.54 7.53
C VAL A 154 6.97 -3.39 7.29
N SER A 155 7.58 -2.24 7.64
CA SER A 155 9.04 -2.03 7.53
C SER A 155 9.84 -3.05 8.35
N LEU A 156 9.40 -3.34 9.57
CA LEU A 156 10.07 -4.33 10.43
C LEU A 156 9.98 -5.75 9.86
N VAL A 157 8.83 -6.12 9.28
CA VAL A 157 8.66 -7.41 8.58
C VAL A 157 9.61 -7.49 7.37
N VAL A 158 9.68 -6.42 6.57
CA VAL A 158 10.59 -6.35 5.42
C VAL A 158 12.05 -6.46 5.88
N ALA A 159 12.45 -5.75 6.94
CA ALA A 159 13.79 -5.83 7.48
C ALA A 159 14.13 -7.23 8.02
N PHE A 160 13.19 -7.87 8.71
CA PHE A 160 13.38 -9.21 9.27
C PHE A 160 13.51 -10.28 8.18
N LEU A 161 12.63 -10.25 7.18
CA LEU A 161 12.62 -11.26 6.11
C LEU A 161 13.73 -11.04 5.07
N TYR A 162 14.03 -9.79 4.76
CA TYR A 162 14.84 -9.43 3.59
C TYR A 162 16.07 -8.56 3.92
N GLY A 163 16.32 -8.24 5.20
CA GLY A 163 17.48 -7.44 5.60
C GLY A 163 18.82 -8.05 5.18
N GLY A 164 18.90 -9.38 5.09
CA GLY A 164 20.08 -10.08 4.58
C GLY A 164 20.41 -9.79 3.12
N MET A 165 19.45 -9.28 2.32
CA MET A 165 19.69 -8.91 0.93
C MET A 165 20.72 -7.78 0.77
N VAL A 166 21.00 -7.00 1.84
CA VAL A 166 22.00 -5.92 1.81
C VAL A 166 23.38 -6.39 1.35
N TRP A 167 23.76 -7.63 1.69
CA TRP A 167 25.06 -8.18 1.32
C TRP A 167 25.21 -8.38 -0.19
N TRP A 168 24.12 -8.64 -0.92
CA TRP A 168 24.12 -8.83 -2.36
C TRP A 168 24.13 -7.51 -3.16
N MET A 169 24.17 -6.36 -2.49
CA MET A 169 24.47 -5.06 -3.09
C MET A 169 25.97 -4.73 -3.07
N LEU A 170 26.80 -5.65 -2.59
CA LEU A 170 28.24 -5.54 -2.59
C LEU A 170 28.84 -6.46 -3.66
N PRO A 171 30.00 -6.14 -4.26
CA PRO A 171 30.64 -6.92 -5.30
C PRO A 171 31.35 -8.17 -4.73
N LEU A 172 30.56 -9.04 -4.06
CA LEU A 172 31.08 -10.25 -3.40
C LEU A 172 31.06 -11.47 -4.31
N ASP A 173 30.21 -11.48 -5.34
CA ASP A 173 30.02 -12.57 -6.28
C ASP A 173 29.88 -12.03 -7.70
N SER A 174 30.74 -12.50 -8.61
CA SER A 174 30.75 -12.07 -10.02
C SER A 174 29.56 -12.58 -10.84
N HIS A 175 28.81 -13.56 -10.33
CA HIS A 175 27.61 -14.10 -10.98
C HIS A 175 26.34 -13.30 -10.68
N ILE A 176 26.44 -12.35 -9.71
CA ILE A 176 25.31 -11.57 -9.25
C ILE A 176 25.48 -10.11 -9.70
N SER A 177 24.42 -9.56 -10.28
CA SER A 177 24.35 -8.15 -10.66
C SER A 177 24.19 -7.26 -9.42
N TRP A 178 25.25 -7.07 -8.66
CA TRP A 178 25.22 -6.20 -7.47
C TRP A 178 24.85 -4.75 -7.82
N GLU A 179 25.26 -4.26 -9.00
CA GLU A 179 24.91 -2.92 -9.49
C GLU A 179 23.39 -2.79 -9.71
N GLY A 180 22.75 -3.84 -10.24
CA GLY A 180 21.32 -3.88 -10.42
C GLY A 180 20.55 -3.86 -9.08
N HIS A 181 21.09 -4.57 -8.09
CA HIS A 181 20.56 -4.55 -6.73
C HIS A 181 20.69 -3.16 -6.09
N LEU A 182 21.88 -2.57 -6.18
CA LEU A 182 22.13 -1.23 -5.65
C LEU A 182 21.28 -0.16 -6.36
N ALA A 183 21.24 -0.17 -7.69
CA ALA A 183 20.40 0.75 -8.46
C ALA A 183 18.92 0.63 -8.08
N GLY A 184 18.42 -0.59 -7.89
CA GLY A 184 17.09 -0.85 -7.37
C GLY A 184 16.87 -0.26 -5.99
N ALA A 185 17.74 -0.56 -5.03
CA ALA A 185 17.64 -0.06 -3.67
C ALA A 185 17.66 1.48 -3.60
N VAL A 186 18.57 2.12 -4.33
CA VAL A 186 18.64 3.59 -4.44
C VAL A 186 17.34 4.15 -5.02
N SER A 187 16.79 3.53 -6.07
CA SER A 187 15.50 3.92 -6.67
C SER A 187 14.37 3.86 -5.64
N GLY A 188 14.32 2.79 -4.84
CA GLY A 188 13.33 2.61 -3.77
C GLY A 188 13.43 3.69 -2.70
N VAL A 189 14.65 3.98 -2.22
CA VAL A 189 14.93 5.05 -1.24
C VAL A 189 14.49 6.41 -1.76
N LEU A 190 14.92 6.77 -2.98
CA LEU A 190 14.59 8.06 -3.58
C LEU A 190 13.08 8.23 -3.75
N LEU A 191 12.39 7.19 -4.25
CA LEU A 191 10.96 7.26 -4.44
C LEU A 191 10.20 7.36 -3.11
N ALA A 192 10.63 6.64 -2.06
CA ALA A 192 10.04 6.75 -0.72
C ALA A 192 10.10 8.18 -0.18
N LEU A 193 11.22 8.88 -0.38
CA LEU A 193 11.39 10.28 0.01
C LEU A 193 10.50 11.22 -0.82
N LEU A 194 10.42 11.00 -2.14
CA LEU A 194 9.64 11.84 -3.06
C LEU A 194 8.14 11.76 -2.78
N VAL A 195 7.62 10.54 -2.51
CA VAL A 195 6.18 10.34 -2.30
C VAL A 195 5.77 10.28 -0.83
N ARG A 196 6.63 10.71 0.10
CA ARG A 196 6.38 10.61 1.56
C ARG A 196 5.07 11.26 2.02
N LYS A 197 4.60 12.28 1.30
CA LYS A 197 3.36 13.01 1.59
C LYS A 197 2.14 12.46 0.81
N LYS A 198 2.33 11.44 -0.04
CA LYS A 198 1.26 10.83 -0.85
C LYS A 198 0.99 9.41 -0.37
N GLY A 199 -0.23 8.93 -0.47
CA GLY A 199 -0.59 7.55 -0.15
C GLY A 199 -1.24 7.39 1.22
N PRO A 200 -0.93 6.32 1.98
CA PRO A 200 -1.56 6.05 3.27
C PRO A 200 -1.36 7.22 4.23
N VAL A 201 -2.44 7.59 4.89
CA VAL A 201 -2.46 8.68 5.86
C VAL A 201 -1.80 8.22 7.16
N SER A 202 -1.16 9.14 7.89
CA SER A 202 -0.62 8.87 9.23
C SER A 202 -1.75 8.48 10.21
N ASP A 203 -1.46 7.56 11.13
CA ASP A 203 -2.41 7.19 12.19
C ASP A 203 -2.82 8.40 13.03
N ALA A 204 -1.93 9.39 13.20
CA ALA A 204 -2.23 10.64 13.89
C ALA A 204 -3.38 11.43 13.24
N THR A 205 -3.52 11.39 11.92
CA THR A 205 -4.64 12.06 11.23
C THR A 205 -5.94 11.27 11.31
N LEU A 206 -5.87 9.95 11.54
CA LEU A 206 -7.07 9.14 11.78
C LEU A 206 -7.67 9.38 13.17
N PHE A 207 -6.84 9.80 14.14
CA PHE A 207 -7.27 10.11 15.50
C PHE A 207 -7.62 11.59 15.71
N THR A 208 -7.15 12.50 14.85
CA THR A 208 -7.47 13.93 14.97
C THR A 208 -8.78 14.33 14.28
N GLU A 209 -9.32 13.51 13.38
CA GLU A 209 -10.64 13.78 12.77
C GLU A 209 -11.83 13.33 13.62
N ASP A 210 -11.61 12.53 14.66
CA ASP A 210 -12.68 12.06 15.55
C ASP A 210 -12.77 12.83 16.88
N THR A 211 -12.15 14.00 17.00
CA THR A 211 -12.55 14.99 18.02
C THR A 211 -13.76 15.82 17.56
N HIS A 212 -14.55 15.32 16.62
CA HIS A 212 -15.93 15.72 16.57
C HIS A 212 -16.61 15.15 17.81
N ASP A 213 -16.89 16.05 18.72
CA ASP A 213 -17.81 15.90 19.81
C ASP A 213 -18.69 14.68 19.61
N GLU A 214 -18.37 13.57 20.30
CA GLU A 214 -19.28 12.43 20.32
C GLU A 214 -20.56 12.97 20.91
N LEU A 215 -21.51 13.28 20.02
CA LEU A 215 -22.83 13.71 20.43
C LEU A 215 -23.32 12.67 21.44
N LEU A 216 -23.57 13.11 22.64
CA LEU A 216 -24.07 12.25 23.69
C LEU A 216 -25.27 11.47 23.15
N PRO A 217 -25.37 10.18 23.39
CA PRO A 217 -26.47 9.37 22.87
C PRO A 217 -27.81 10.02 23.24
N ALA A 218 -28.75 10.10 22.32
CA ALA A 218 -30.03 10.78 22.52
C ALA A 218 -30.74 10.30 23.79
N TRP A 219 -30.73 8.97 24.04
CA TRP A 219 -31.31 8.39 25.27
C TRP A 219 -30.65 8.90 26.55
N TRP A 220 -29.33 9.19 26.53
CA TRP A 220 -28.61 9.71 27.68
C TRP A 220 -28.89 11.19 27.89
N ALA A 221 -28.93 11.97 26.82
CA ALA A 221 -29.25 13.39 26.85
C ALA A 221 -30.71 13.63 27.31
N GLU A 222 -31.65 12.75 26.92
CA GLU A 222 -33.04 12.77 27.40
C GLU A 222 -33.14 12.43 28.90
N ALA A 223 -32.34 11.47 29.39
CA ALA A 223 -32.33 11.08 30.78
C ALA A 223 -31.66 12.12 31.70
N HIS A 224 -30.76 12.96 31.14
CA HIS A 224 -29.95 13.92 31.91
C HIS A 224 -29.98 15.33 31.30
N PRO A 225 -31.16 15.97 31.17
CA PRO A 225 -31.33 17.20 30.36
C PRO A 225 -30.53 18.40 30.92
N ASN A 226 -30.20 18.37 32.20
CA ASN A 226 -29.49 19.45 32.93
C ASN A 226 -28.00 19.15 33.14
N HIS A 227 -27.48 18.05 32.53
CA HIS A 227 -26.03 17.75 32.64
C HIS A 227 -25.21 18.79 31.84
N PRO A 228 -24.08 19.29 32.37
CA PRO A 228 -23.26 20.31 31.68
C PRO A 228 -22.90 19.96 30.25
N ASP A 229 -22.56 18.72 29.98
CA ASP A 229 -22.16 18.26 28.63
C ASP A 229 -23.35 18.26 27.66
N VAL A 230 -24.58 17.96 28.14
CA VAL A 230 -25.81 18.04 27.29
C VAL A 230 -26.13 19.48 26.95
N ILE A 231 -25.95 20.39 27.91
CA ILE A 231 -26.17 21.83 27.71
C ILE A 231 -25.13 22.35 26.72
N ALA A 232 -23.86 22.01 26.88
CA ALA A 232 -22.79 22.40 25.96
C ALA A 232 -23.03 21.88 24.54
N GLN A 233 -23.45 20.63 24.39
CA GLN A 233 -23.77 20.02 23.08
C GLN A 233 -24.95 20.72 22.40
N ARG A 234 -26.02 21.05 23.13
CA ARG A 234 -27.17 21.79 22.57
C ARG A 234 -26.77 23.19 22.12
N SER A 235 -25.99 23.91 22.93
CA SER A 235 -25.50 25.24 22.58
C SER A 235 -24.60 25.22 21.34
N ALA A 236 -23.74 24.20 21.19
CA ALA A 236 -22.88 24.03 20.01
C ALA A 236 -23.71 23.76 18.74
N LEU A 237 -24.75 22.93 18.83
CA LEU A 237 -25.66 22.65 17.70
C LEU A 237 -26.47 23.87 17.30
N GLU A 238 -26.91 24.69 18.25
CA GLU A 238 -27.63 25.95 17.97
C GLU A 238 -26.74 26.98 17.27
N VAL A 239 -25.47 27.12 17.67
CA VAL A 239 -24.50 27.99 17.00
C VAL A 239 -24.23 27.51 15.57
N GLN A 240 -24.07 26.21 15.37
CA GLN A 240 -23.81 25.63 14.06
C GLN A 240 -25.00 25.77 13.09
N SER A 241 -26.26 25.72 13.60
CA SER A 241 -27.48 25.95 12.82
C SER A 241 -27.64 27.41 12.44
N SER A 242 -27.24 28.36 13.29
CA SER A 242 -27.33 29.80 13.00
C SER A 242 -26.31 30.29 11.96
N ASP A 243 -25.15 29.63 11.88
CA ASP A 243 -24.05 30.01 10.97
C ASP A 243 -24.19 29.40 9.57
N SER A 244 -25.00 28.33 9.42
CA SER A 244 -25.12 27.57 8.17
C SER A 244 -26.10 28.17 7.14
N GLY A 245 -26.87 29.22 7.48
CA GLY A 245 -27.83 29.86 6.56
C GLY A 245 -28.99 28.95 6.08
N TRP A 246 -29.16 27.77 6.69
CA TRP A 246 -30.20 26.79 6.37
C TRP A 246 -31.39 26.93 7.33
N SER A 247 -32.15 27.98 7.16
CA SER A 247 -33.32 28.26 7.99
C SER A 247 -34.56 27.40 7.69
N ASP A 248 -34.49 26.50 6.67
CA ASP A 248 -35.66 25.79 6.15
C ASP A 248 -35.59 24.27 6.26
N ILE A 249 -34.89 23.72 7.27
CA ILE A 249 -35.00 22.27 7.54
C ILE A 249 -36.23 22.04 8.42
N ASP A 250 -37.29 21.51 7.83
CA ASP A 250 -38.50 21.06 8.52
C ASP A 250 -38.19 19.84 9.42
N TYR A 251 -38.09 20.06 10.72
CA TYR A 251 -37.81 19.03 11.74
C TYR A 251 -39.03 18.13 12.03
N THR A 252 -40.15 18.30 11.35
CA THR A 252 -41.37 17.48 11.57
C THR A 252 -41.28 16.06 11.03
N LEU A 253 -40.17 15.68 10.35
CA LEU A 253 -39.92 14.35 9.79
C LEU A 253 -39.18 13.39 10.71
N ILE A 254 -38.96 13.69 11.98
CA ILE A 254 -38.47 12.73 12.94
C ILE A 254 -39.63 11.82 13.35
N PRO A 255 -39.67 10.55 12.97
CA PRO A 255 -40.75 9.66 13.39
C PRO A 255 -40.73 9.52 14.91
N ALA A 256 -41.91 9.70 15.52
CA ALA A 256 -42.06 9.53 16.96
C ALA A 256 -41.57 8.18 17.41
N SER A 257 -40.82 8.18 18.54
CA SER A 257 -40.29 7.00 19.22
C SER A 257 -41.35 5.87 19.30
N PRO A 258 -40.99 4.60 19.07
CA PRO A 258 -41.91 3.49 19.20
C PRO A 258 -42.47 3.42 20.63
N LYS A 259 -43.80 3.43 20.75
CA LYS A 259 -44.50 3.31 22.02
C LYS A 259 -44.07 2.05 22.78
N LYS A 260 -43.66 2.21 24.04
CA LYS A 260 -43.37 1.08 24.94
C LYS A 260 -44.55 0.09 24.93
N PRO A 261 -44.29 -1.21 24.89
CA PRO A 261 -45.35 -2.21 25.04
C PRO A 261 -45.98 -2.07 26.43
N LYS A 262 -47.32 -2.02 26.49
CA LYS A 262 -48.08 -2.06 27.75
C LYS A 262 -47.74 -3.35 28.47
N LYS A 263 -47.31 -3.24 29.76
CA LYS A 263 -47.28 -4.36 30.69
C LYS A 263 -48.73 -4.87 30.83
N THR A 264 -48.98 -6.07 30.40
CA THR A 264 -50.19 -6.81 30.77
C THR A 264 -49.94 -7.41 32.16
N ASP A 265 -50.58 -6.85 33.18
CA ASP A 265 -50.69 -7.47 34.50
C ASP A 265 -51.59 -8.74 34.36
N SER A 266 -50.99 -9.88 34.67
CA SER A 266 -51.72 -11.08 35.13
C SER A 266 -50.77 -11.96 35.93
#